data_5fe051233915d4b83ea1c777f8f3c839
#
_entry.id   5fe051233915d4b83ea1c777f8f3c839
#
_cell.length_a   1.000
_cell.length_b   1.000
_cell.length_c   1.000
_cell.angle_alpha   90.00
_cell.angle_beta   90.00
_cell.angle_gamma   90.00
#
_symmetry.space_group_name_H-M   'P 1'
#
loop_
_entity.id
_entity.type
_entity.pdbx_description
1 polymer ?
#
loop_
_entity_poly.entity_id
_entity_poly.type
_entity_poly.pdbx_seq_one_letter_code
_entity_poly.pdbx_strand_id
1 'polypeptide(L)'
;MKHQINDIDIHIATGGRKFDATGEVIIMLHGSGQNHLTWVLQSRYFAYRGFAVLAPDFPGHGLSGGSPLESIEAMAAWVIELMDSLDVKQAMLVGHSQ
;
A
#
# COMPACT_ATOMS: atom_id res chain seq x y z
N MET A 1 1.18 -4.79 -8.61
CA MET A 1 1.58 -3.63 -9.43
C MET A 1 2.90 -3.09 -8.93
N LYS A 2 3.72 -2.57 -9.80
CA LYS A 2 5.01 -2.00 -9.44
C LYS A 2 4.96 -0.50 -9.66
N HIS A 3 5.45 0.28 -8.70
CA HIS A 3 5.36 1.73 -8.76
C HIS A 3 6.59 2.34 -8.09
N GLN A 4 7.08 3.45 -8.61
CA GLN A 4 8.24 4.11 -7.99
C GLN A 4 7.80 5.25 -7.10
N ILE A 5 8.38 5.28 -5.90
CA ILE A 5 8.20 6.38 -4.94
C ILE A 5 9.60 6.81 -4.53
N ASN A 6 9.95 8.07 -4.80
CA ASN A 6 11.30 8.62 -4.53
C ASN A 6 12.41 7.75 -5.14
N ASP A 7 12.20 7.32 -6.41
CA ASP A 7 13.13 6.48 -7.17
C ASP A 7 13.34 5.07 -6.59
N ILE A 8 12.48 4.65 -5.67
CA ILE A 8 12.52 3.30 -5.10
C ILE A 8 11.37 2.49 -5.67
N ASP A 9 11.65 1.28 -6.15
CA ASP A 9 10.64 0.36 -6.67
C ASP A 9 9.82 -0.19 -5.51
N ILE A 10 8.52 0.04 -5.55
CA ILE A 10 7.58 -0.43 -4.55
C ILE A 10 6.63 -1.44 -5.19
N HIS A 11 6.48 -2.59 -4.56
CA HIS A 11 5.46 -3.56 -4.94
C HIS A 11 4.16 -3.24 -4.21
N ILE A 12 3.06 -3.20 -4.97
CA ILE A 12 1.73 -2.90 -4.41
C ILE A 12 0.76 -3.96 -4.90
N ALA A 13 0.20 -4.73 -3.98
CA ALA A 13 -0.86 -5.66 -4.31
C ALA A 13 -2.18 -4.89 -4.44
N THR A 14 -2.98 -5.26 -5.42
CA THR A 14 -4.25 -4.57 -5.72
C THR A 14 -5.46 -5.50 -5.60
N GLY A 15 -5.29 -6.62 -4.92
CA GLY A 15 -6.38 -7.56 -4.66
C GLY A 15 -6.83 -8.37 -5.87
N GLY A 16 -6.00 -8.44 -6.90
CA GLY A 16 -6.31 -9.20 -8.11
C GLY A 16 -7.10 -8.43 -9.16
N ARG A 17 -7.34 -7.14 -8.94
CA ARG A 17 -8.00 -6.26 -9.91
C ARG A 17 -7.16 -5.02 -10.15
N LYS A 18 -7.28 -4.46 -11.35
CA LYS A 18 -6.54 -3.25 -11.69
C LYS A 18 -6.98 -2.10 -10.79
N PHE A 19 -5.99 -1.37 -10.26
CA PHE A 19 -6.25 -0.21 -9.41
C PHE A 19 -6.82 0.95 -10.23
N ASP A 20 -7.87 1.60 -9.69
CA ASP A 20 -8.50 2.77 -10.28
C ASP A 20 -8.61 3.84 -9.20
N ALA A 21 -7.82 4.91 -9.33
CA ALA A 21 -7.77 5.99 -8.34
C ALA A 21 -9.08 6.79 -8.23
N THR A 22 -10.00 6.63 -9.20
CA THR A 22 -11.29 7.33 -9.14
C THR A 22 -12.30 6.60 -8.26
N GLY A 23 -12.02 5.38 -7.85
CA GLY A 23 -12.90 4.61 -6.97
C GLY A 23 -12.70 4.97 -5.49
N GLU A 24 -13.40 4.22 -4.64
CA GLU A 24 -13.18 4.33 -3.20
C GLU A 24 -11.94 3.54 -2.83
N VAL A 25 -10.92 4.24 -2.34
CA VAL A 25 -9.59 3.66 -2.12
C VAL A 25 -9.45 3.16 -0.70
N ILE A 26 -8.95 1.94 -0.57
CA ILE A 26 -8.54 1.37 0.73
C ILE A 26 -7.06 1.05 0.65
N ILE A 27 -6.29 1.57 1.59
CA ILE A 27 -4.86 1.28 1.71
C ILE A 27 -4.66 0.39 2.92
N MET A 28 -4.11 -0.79 2.71
CA MET A 28 -3.88 -1.80 3.73
C MET A 28 -2.40 -1.88 4.05
N LEU A 29 -2.03 -1.52 5.27
CA LEU A 29 -0.64 -1.36 5.71
C LEU A 29 -0.24 -2.51 6.62
N HIS A 30 0.79 -3.25 6.22
CA HIS A 30 1.29 -4.38 7.02
C HIS A 30 2.12 -3.91 8.21
N GLY A 31 2.35 -4.80 9.16
CA GLY A 31 3.18 -4.53 10.31
C GLY A 31 4.67 -4.71 10.01
N SER A 32 5.48 -4.32 10.98
CA SER A 32 6.94 -4.44 10.87
C SER A 32 7.35 -5.90 10.66
N GLY A 33 8.24 -6.12 9.72
CA GLY A 33 8.72 -7.47 9.38
C GLY A 33 7.74 -8.30 8.56
N GLN A 34 6.61 -7.72 8.15
CA GLN A 34 5.60 -8.41 7.35
C GLN A 34 5.66 -7.92 5.90
N ASN A 35 4.61 -8.16 5.13
CA ASN A 35 4.52 -7.73 3.74
C ASN A 35 3.04 -7.73 3.30
N HIS A 36 2.80 -7.49 2.01
CA HIS A 36 1.44 -7.42 1.46
C HIS A 36 0.62 -8.69 1.67
N LEU A 37 1.25 -9.84 1.89
CA LEU A 37 0.54 -11.09 2.10
C LEU A 37 -0.26 -11.11 3.41
N THR A 38 0.05 -10.21 4.35
CA THR A 38 -0.77 -10.01 5.54
C THR A 38 -2.24 -9.78 5.17
N TRP A 39 -2.47 -9.09 4.05
CA TRP A 39 -3.80 -8.67 3.61
C TRP A 39 -4.32 -9.43 2.41
N VAL A 40 -3.75 -10.60 2.08
CA VAL A 40 -4.08 -11.29 0.82
C VAL A 40 -5.57 -11.60 0.70
N LEU A 41 -6.21 -12.05 1.78
CA LEU A 41 -7.64 -12.39 1.74
C LEU A 41 -8.50 -11.14 1.72
N GLN A 42 -8.19 -10.17 2.58
CA GLN A 42 -8.98 -8.95 2.70
C GLN A 42 -8.86 -8.08 1.45
N SER A 43 -7.66 -7.97 0.90
CA SER A 43 -7.47 -7.16 -0.31
C SER A 43 -8.28 -7.72 -1.48
N ARG A 44 -8.28 -9.03 -1.63
CA ARG A 44 -9.06 -9.68 -2.67
C ARG A 44 -10.56 -9.50 -2.44
N TYR A 45 -11.00 -9.66 -1.20
CA TYR A 45 -12.41 -9.50 -0.85
C TYR A 45 -12.91 -8.11 -1.25
N PHE A 46 -12.21 -7.06 -0.83
CA PHE A 46 -12.65 -5.69 -1.09
C PHE A 46 -12.49 -5.29 -2.55
N ALA A 47 -11.43 -5.74 -3.23
CA ALA A 47 -11.24 -5.45 -4.64
C ALA A 47 -12.40 -5.99 -5.49
N TYR A 48 -12.88 -7.18 -5.16
CA TYR A 48 -13.99 -7.79 -5.90
C TYR A 48 -15.37 -7.29 -5.43
N ARG A 49 -15.39 -6.37 -4.47
CA ARG A 49 -16.62 -5.67 -4.06
C ARG A 49 -16.64 -4.22 -4.55
N GLY A 50 -15.74 -3.87 -5.44
CA GLY A 50 -15.76 -2.56 -6.09
C GLY A 50 -14.86 -1.52 -5.47
N PHE A 51 -14.08 -1.86 -4.45
CA PHE A 51 -13.11 -0.93 -3.89
C PHE A 51 -11.81 -0.92 -4.68
N ALA A 52 -11.14 0.22 -4.71
CA ALA A 52 -9.80 0.33 -5.25
C ALA A 52 -8.80 0.05 -4.11
N VAL A 53 -8.10 -1.08 -4.19
CA VAL A 53 -7.29 -1.56 -3.08
C VAL A 53 -5.81 -1.37 -3.37
N LEU A 54 -5.09 -0.85 -2.37
CA LEU A 54 -3.63 -0.78 -2.38
C LEU A 54 -3.12 -1.47 -1.11
N ALA A 55 -2.34 -2.52 -1.30
CA ALA A 55 -1.65 -3.20 -0.20
C ALA A 55 -0.16 -3.18 -0.52
N PRO A 56 0.53 -2.08 -0.21
CA PRO A 56 1.94 -1.94 -0.55
C PRO A 56 2.84 -2.72 0.39
N ASP A 57 3.99 -3.15 -0.14
CA ASP A 57 5.11 -3.52 0.71
C ASP A 57 5.86 -2.24 1.05
N PHE A 58 6.01 -1.95 2.34
CA PHE A 58 6.83 -0.81 2.77
C PHE A 58 8.25 -0.94 2.25
N PRO A 59 8.98 0.17 2.11
CA PRO A 59 10.40 0.10 1.74
C PRO A 59 11.15 -0.90 2.61
N GLY A 60 12.02 -1.70 1.98
CA GLY A 60 12.80 -2.73 2.67
C GLY A 60 12.04 -3.96 3.09
N HIS A 61 10.76 -4.09 2.69
CA HIS A 61 9.91 -5.24 3.01
C HIS A 61 9.40 -5.91 1.74
N GLY A 62 9.12 -7.20 1.84
CA GLY A 62 8.52 -7.95 0.75
C GLY A 62 9.28 -7.79 -0.56
N LEU A 63 8.57 -7.37 -1.61
CA LEU A 63 9.13 -7.21 -2.95
C LEU A 63 9.53 -5.75 -3.25
N SER A 64 9.46 -4.87 -2.26
CA SER A 64 9.87 -3.48 -2.42
C SER A 64 11.35 -3.30 -2.17
N GLY A 65 11.95 -2.33 -2.87
CA GLY A 65 13.33 -1.94 -2.64
C GLY A 65 13.49 -0.98 -1.46
N GLY A 66 14.68 -0.41 -1.36
CA GLY A 66 14.98 0.60 -0.34
C GLY A 66 15.27 0.02 1.02
N SER A 67 15.24 0.86 2.02
CA SER A 67 15.51 0.50 3.42
C SER A 67 14.27 0.75 4.27
N PRO A 68 14.08 -0.02 5.36
CA PRO A 68 12.93 0.18 6.23
C PRO A 68 12.84 1.59 6.78
N LEU A 69 11.61 2.09 6.89
CA LEU A 69 11.34 3.40 7.52
C LEU A 69 11.50 3.25 9.03
N GLU A 70 12.06 4.26 9.68
CA GLU A 70 12.52 4.12 11.05
C GLU A 70 11.61 4.79 12.09
N SER A 71 10.50 5.41 11.66
CA SER A 71 9.60 6.06 12.59
C SER A 71 8.17 6.05 12.06
N ILE A 72 7.22 6.26 12.97
CA ILE A 72 5.82 6.41 12.60
C ILE A 72 5.63 7.64 11.72
N GLU A 73 6.35 8.71 12.02
CA GLU A 73 6.29 9.94 11.23
C GLU A 73 6.78 9.70 9.80
N ALA A 74 7.86 8.93 9.63
CA ALA A 74 8.36 8.57 8.31
C ALA A 74 7.36 7.70 7.56
N MET A 75 6.69 6.78 8.24
CA MET A 75 5.66 5.95 7.64
C MET A 75 4.46 6.78 7.18
N ALA A 76 4.02 7.72 8.00
CA ALA A 76 2.91 8.59 7.65
C ALA A 76 3.25 9.46 6.43
N ALA A 77 4.44 10.03 6.40
CA ALA A 77 4.89 10.81 5.26
C ALA A 77 4.96 9.96 4.00
N TRP A 78 5.44 8.72 4.13
CA TRP A 78 5.55 7.81 2.99
C TRP A 78 4.18 7.46 2.42
N VAL A 79 3.17 7.23 3.27
CA VAL A 79 1.80 6.94 2.82
C VAL A 79 1.25 8.13 2.03
N ILE A 80 1.51 9.36 2.48
CA ILE A 80 1.09 10.56 1.75
C ILE A 80 1.79 10.62 0.39
N GLU A 81 3.08 10.31 0.32
CA GLU A 81 3.81 10.25 -0.94
C GLU A 81 3.24 9.18 -1.87
N LEU A 82 2.88 8.02 -1.32
CA LEU A 82 2.21 6.97 -2.09
C LEU A 82 0.91 7.49 -2.70
N MET A 83 0.08 8.12 -1.89
CA MET A 83 -1.20 8.65 -2.35
C MET A 83 -0.99 9.72 -3.43
N ASP A 84 -0.08 10.64 -3.21
CA ASP A 84 0.21 11.71 -4.17
C ASP A 84 0.71 11.13 -5.50
N SER A 85 1.58 10.14 -5.45
CA SER A 85 2.16 9.53 -6.65
C SER A 85 1.14 8.77 -7.48
N LEU A 86 0.05 8.32 -6.87
CA LEU A 86 -1.03 7.59 -7.54
C LEU A 86 -2.28 8.45 -7.73
N ASP A 87 -2.19 9.74 -7.44
CA ASP A 87 -3.29 10.70 -7.57
C ASP A 87 -4.52 10.31 -6.74
N VAL A 88 -4.27 9.81 -5.54
CA VAL A 88 -5.31 9.45 -4.57
C VAL A 88 -5.52 10.62 -3.62
N LYS A 89 -6.74 11.18 -3.60
CA LYS A 89 -7.06 12.33 -2.76
C LYS A 89 -7.55 11.94 -1.38
N GLN A 90 -8.27 10.84 -1.29
CA GLN A 90 -8.82 10.33 -0.04
C GLN A 90 -8.71 8.82 -0.04
N ALA A 91 -8.43 8.26 1.12
CA ALA A 91 -8.36 6.81 1.26
C ALA A 91 -8.74 6.41 2.67
N MET A 92 -9.30 5.21 2.78
CA MET A 92 -9.48 4.56 4.07
C MET A 92 -8.19 3.80 4.38
N LEU A 93 -7.64 4.00 5.55
CA LEU A 93 -6.41 3.33 5.95
C LEU A 93 -6.72 2.20 6.93
N VAL A 94 -6.18 1.03 6.66
CA VAL A 94 -6.28 -0.14 7.54
C VAL A 94 -4.85 -0.56 7.86
N GLY A 95 -4.54 -0.64 9.16
CA GLY A 95 -3.20 -1.00 9.59
C GLY A 95 -3.21 -2.25 10.45
N HIS A 96 -2.12 -3.01 10.33
CA HIS A 96 -1.84 -4.13 11.22
C HIS A 96 -0.80 -3.69 12.22
N SER A 97 -0.81 -4.29 13.41
CA SER A 97 0.06 -3.94 14.53
C SER A 97 1.52 -3.67 14.11
N GLN A 98 2.07 -2.61 14.61
CA GLN A 98 3.46 -2.22 14.40
C GLN A 98 4.35 -2.69 15.54
#